data_621aad8e22bc99caf7ec810263fdfc95
#
_entry.id   621aad8e22bc99caf7ec810263fdfc95
#
_cell.length_a   1.000
_cell.length_b   1.000
_cell.length_c   1.000
_cell.angle_alpha   90.00
_cell.angle_beta   90.00
_cell.angle_gamma   90.00
#
_symmetry.space_group_name_H-M   'P 1'
#
loop_
_entity.id
_entity.type
_entity.pdbx_description
1 polymer ?
#
loop_
_entity_poly.entity_id
_entity_poly.type
_entity_poly.pdbx_seq_one_letter_code
_entity_poly.pdbx_strand_id
1 'polypeptide(L)'
;MNKVNAVMVGGLFDESGISAFARPVLFGTAGDAMRDALPDAVEACFFAHDDREPAVAGAQDIALDAANRFASLAALPESEHVLVLAAPFALAEEDALFHLAETHLNTGYGVSVLSAEQQGFDAEGQPLPRDSRCYAAMFTWDMLKKALASGADTLDGLVAAAVAAGAQKGIAITNKIYVICDGTAAFMAQVEMMQRVNFGLIKKGVQIFDLTSTYIAPDADIAPGATILPGCHIRPGCKVGAGAVIGPNTILEKAEIGAGTTVNNSQVYE
;
A
#
# COMPACT_ATOMS: atom_id res chain seq x y z
N MET A 1 8.31 -15.88 17.87
CA MET A 1 7.93 -14.81 16.92
C MET A 1 7.14 -15.49 15.82
N ASN A 2 5.91 -15.07 15.60
CA ASN A 2 5.07 -15.68 14.56
C ASN A 2 5.63 -15.29 13.19
N LYS A 3 5.97 -16.29 12.36
CA LYS A 3 6.48 -16.03 11.00
C LYS A 3 5.34 -15.63 10.10
N VAL A 4 5.40 -14.41 9.59
CA VAL A 4 4.42 -13.85 8.65
C VAL A 4 5.08 -13.63 7.30
N ASN A 5 4.55 -14.25 6.25
CA ASN A 5 4.88 -13.92 4.87
C ASN A 5 3.79 -13.04 4.29
N ALA A 6 4.15 -12.04 3.49
CA ALA A 6 3.20 -11.30 2.68
C ALA A 6 3.33 -11.69 1.21
N VAL A 7 2.21 -11.71 0.49
CA VAL A 7 2.21 -11.92 -0.94
C VAL A 7 1.27 -10.95 -1.65
N MET A 8 1.80 -10.26 -2.63
CA MET A 8 1.04 -9.49 -3.61
C MET A 8 0.70 -10.40 -4.79
N VAL A 9 -0.55 -10.39 -5.22
CA VAL A 9 -1.02 -11.25 -6.32
C VAL A 9 -1.30 -10.39 -7.55
N GLY A 10 -0.40 -10.43 -8.52
CA GLY A 10 -0.45 -9.72 -9.79
C GLY A 10 -1.51 -10.26 -10.77
N GLY A 11 -1.29 -10.03 -12.07
CA GLY A 11 -2.21 -10.45 -13.13
C GLY A 11 -3.44 -9.54 -13.27
N LEU A 12 -3.36 -8.30 -12.78
CA LEU A 12 -4.39 -7.27 -12.93
C LEU A 12 -3.94 -6.25 -13.96
N PHE A 13 -4.58 -6.26 -15.14
CA PHE A 13 -4.29 -5.34 -16.24
C PHE A 13 -5.54 -4.55 -16.60
N ASP A 14 -5.35 -3.28 -16.92
CA ASP A 14 -6.42 -2.46 -17.49
C ASP A 14 -6.63 -2.72 -18.98
N GLU A 15 -7.57 -2.00 -19.60
CA GLU A 15 -7.90 -2.11 -21.03
C GLU A 15 -6.70 -1.77 -21.95
N SER A 16 -5.72 -1.02 -21.46
CA SER A 16 -4.48 -0.68 -22.17
C SER A 16 -3.37 -1.72 -21.97
N GLY A 17 -3.61 -2.78 -21.21
CA GLY A 17 -2.65 -3.81 -20.89
C GLY A 17 -1.58 -3.39 -19.88
N ILE A 18 -1.81 -2.31 -19.13
CA ILE A 18 -0.90 -1.85 -18.08
C ILE A 18 -1.27 -2.51 -16.76
N SER A 19 -0.28 -3.14 -16.11
CA SER A 19 -0.48 -3.76 -14.80
C SER A 19 -0.86 -2.71 -13.75
N ALA A 20 -1.80 -3.07 -12.89
CA ALA A 20 -2.20 -2.28 -11.74
C ALA A 20 -1.02 -2.00 -10.78
N PHE A 21 -0.15 -3.00 -10.56
CA PHE A 21 1.04 -2.87 -9.70
C PHE A 21 2.14 -1.98 -10.30
N ALA A 22 2.19 -1.85 -11.64
CA ALA A 22 3.14 -0.98 -12.34
C ALA A 22 2.71 0.49 -12.41
N ARG A 23 1.49 0.82 -11.98
CA ARG A 23 0.99 2.20 -12.05
C ARG A 23 1.83 3.12 -11.16
N PRO A 24 2.25 4.30 -11.70
CA PRO A 24 3.03 5.24 -10.92
C PRO A 24 2.19 5.85 -9.79
N VAL A 25 2.75 5.88 -8.59
CA VAL A 25 2.17 6.51 -7.41
C VAL A 25 3.28 7.23 -6.65
N LEU A 26 3.16 8.55 -6.50
CA LEU A 26 4.21 9.43 -5.97
C LEU A 26 5.55 9.24 -6.69
N PHE A 27 6.55 8.69 -6.00
CA PHE A 27 7.92 8.52 -6.51
C PHE A 27 8.28 7.07 -6.85
N GLY A 28 7.29 6.17 -6.84
CA GLY A 28 7.46 4.75 -7.13
C GLY A 28 6.29 4.18 -7.91
N THR A 29 6.13 2.87 -7.82
CA THR A 29 4.97 2.15 -8.37
C THR A 29 3.95 1.84 -7.27
N ALA A 30 2.75 1.44 -7.67
CA ALA A 30 1.73 0.96 -6.74
C ALA A 30 2.20 -0.31 -5.98
N GLY A 31 3.01 -1.16 -6.63
CA GLY A 31 3.63 -2.32 -5.99
C GLY A 31 4.64 -1.92 -4.92
N ASP A 32 5.49 -0.92 -5.19
CA ASP A 32 6.44 -0.40 -4.20
C ASP A 32 5.69 0.21 -3.00
N ALA A 33 4.66 1.02 -3.26
CA ALA A 33 3.85 1.62 -2.21
C ALA A 33 3.14 0.57 -1.32
N MET A 34 2.69 -0.53 -1.93
CA MET A 34 2.10 -1.66 -1.19
C MET A 34 3.13 -2.38 -0.32
N ARG A 35 4.33 -2.63 -0.86
CA ARG A 35 5.42 -3.24 -0.09
C ARG A 35 5.81 -2.36 1.11
N ASP A 36 5.92 -1.06 0.91
CA ASP A 36 6.32 -0.10 1.95
C ASP A 36 5.24 0.06 3.05
N ALA A 37 4.00 -0.29 2.75
CA ALA A 37 2.89 -0.29 3.71
C ALA A 37 2.77 -1.60 4.52
N LEU A 38 3.64 -2.59 4.30
CA LEU A 38 3.58 -3.86 5.02
C LEU A 38 3.91 -3.67 6.51
N PRO A 39 3.22 -4.37 7.42
CA PRO A 39 3.54 -4.35 8.85
C PRO A 39 4.94 -4.91 9.16
N ASP A 40 5.58 -4.41 10.21
CA ASP A 40 6.89 -4.89 10.69
C ASP A 40 6.92 -6.39 11.05
N ALA A 41 5.74 -6.98 11.29
CA ALA A 41 5.61 -8.42 11.54
C ALA A 41 5.89 -9.30 10.31
N VAL A 42 5.96 -8.71 9.11
CA VAL A 42 6.22 -9.42 7.87
C VAL A 42 7.71 -9.68 7.72
N GLU A 43 8.11 -10.97 7.70
CA GLU A 43 9.51 -11.39 7.55
C GLU A 43 9.95 -11.44 6.07
N ALA A 44 9.04 -11.83 5.16
CA ALA A 44 9.33 -11.91 3.74
C ALA A 44 8.13 -11.46 2.91
N CYS A 45 8.41 -10.73 1.83
CA CYS A 45 7.43 -10.28 0.85
C CYS A 45 7.65 -11.02 -0.47
N PHE A 46 6.55 -11.48 -1.07
CA PHE A 46 6.52 -12.18 -2.35
C PHE A 46 5.63 -11.42 -3.33
N PHE A 47 5.95 -11.51 -4.62
CA PHE A 47 5.10 -11.00 -5.69
C PHE A 47 4.85 -12.10 -6.71
N ALA A 48 3.60 -12.54 -6.81
CA ALA A 48 3.17 -13.50 -7.81
C ALA A 48 2.79 -12.72 -9.09
N HIS A 49 3.63 -12.80 -10.12
CA HIS A 49 3.50 -12.02 -11.35
C HIS A 49 3.96 -12.81 -12.58
N ASP A 50 3.61 -12.30 -13.75
CA ASP A 50 4.11 -12.82 -15.04
C ASP A 50 5.12 -11.82 -15.66
N ASP A 51 5.70 -12.20 -16.81
CA ASP A 51 6.74 -11.42 -17.49
C ASP A 51 6.28 -10.02 -17.98
N ARG A 52 4.97 -9.73 -17.95
CA ARG A 52 4.40 -8.44 -18.34
C ARG A 52 4.40 -7.43 -17.18
N GLU A 53 4.63 -7.88 -15.98
CA GLU A 53 4.63 -7.04 -14.78
C GLU A 53 6.08 -6.80 -14.32
N PRO A 54 6.45 -5.55 -14.02
CA PRO A 54 7.77 -5.28 -13.46
C PRO A 54 7.87 -5.88 -12.05
N ALA A 55 9.05 -6.38 -11.71
CA ALA A 55 9.34 -6.83 -10.36
C ALA A 55 9.16 -5.69 -9.35
N VAL A 56 8.69 -6.01 -8.16
CA VAL A 56 8.60 -5.08 -7.04
C VAL A 56 9.88 -5.18 -6.22
N ALA A 57 10.56 -4.05 -6.04
CA ALA A 57 11.84 -4.03 -5.32
C ALA A 57 11.71 -4.58 -3.90
N GLY A 58 12.57 -5.53 -3.51
CA GLY A 58 12.55 -6.16 -2.19
C GLY A 58 11.50 -7.26 -2.00
N ALA A 59 10.68 -7.56 -3.00
CA ALA A 59 9.85 -8.75 -3.04
C ALA A 59 10.57 -9.90 -3.77
N GLN A 60 10.26 -11.14 -3.39
CA GLN A 60 10.73 -12.34 -4.07
C GLN A 60 9.70 -12.75 -5.14
N ASP A 61 10.17 -13.06 -6.33
CA ASP A 61 9.29 -13.37 -7.46
C ASP A 61 8.71 -14.79 -7.34
N ILE A 62 7.41 -14.91 -7.63
CA ILE A 62 6.71 -16.19 -7.81
C ILE A 62 6.04 -16.15 -9.17
N ALA A 63 6.14 -17.24 -9.94
CA ALA A 63 5.47 -17.35 -11.22
C ALA A 63 3.94 -17.33 -11.05
N LEU A 64 3.25 -16.45 -11.80
CA LEU A 64 1.80 -16.36 -11.79
C LEU A 64 1.18 -17.54 -12.54
N ASP A 65 0.19 -18.19 -11.96
CA ASP A 65 -0.67 -19.14 -12.68
C ASP A 65 -1.68 -18.38 -13.53
N ALA A 66 -1.58 -18.51 -14.84
CA ALA A 66 -2.44 -17.78 -15.78
C ALA A 66 -3.91 -18.23 -15.76
N ALA A 67 -4.20 -19.44 -15.29
CA ALA A 67 -5.56 -19.98 -15.22
C ALA A 67 -6.26 -19.55 -13.92
N ASN A 68 -5.51 -19.50 -12.81
CA ASN A 68 -5.99 -19.04 -11.52
C ASN A 68 -4.85 -18.36 -10.76
N ARG A 69 -4.82 -17.04 -10.76
CA ARG A 69 -3.75 -16.26 -10.13
C ARG A 69 -3.53 -16.59 -8.64
N PHE A 70 -4.57 -17.03 -7.92
CA PHE A 70 -4.46 -17.43 -6.52
C PHE A 70 -3.87 -18.83 -6.34
N ALA A 71 -3.86 -19.69 -7.37
CA ALA A 71 -3.16 -20.98 -7.32
C ALA A 71 -1.65 -20.80 -7.13
N SER A 72 -1.07 -19.68 -7.58
CA SER A 72 0.34 -19.31 -7.37
C SER A 72 0.75 -19.30 -5.90
N LEU A 73 -0.19 -19.06 -4.98
CA LEU A 73 0.06 -19.08 -3.54
C LEU A 73 0.53 -20.45 -3.01
N ALA A 74 0.30 -21.52 -3.75
CA ALA A 74 0.81 -22.86 -3.42
C ALA A 74 2.35 -22.95 -3.51
N ALA A 75 2.99 -22.03 -4.23
CA ALA A 75 4.45 -21.96 -4.36
C ALA A 75 5.13 -21.19 -3.20
N LEU A 76 4.36 -20.58 -2.30
CA LEU A 76 4.93 -19.87 -1.15
C LEU A 76 5.68 -20.85 -0.22
N PRO A 77 6.81 -20.41 0.37
CA PRO A 77 7.45 -21.18 1.42
C PRO A 77 6.55 -21.22 2.67
N GLU A 78 6.65 -22.32 3.40
CA GLU A 78 5.86 -22.52 4.62
C GLU A 78 6.16 -21.44 5.67
N SER A 79 5.10 -20.92 6.28
CA SER A 79 5.15 -19.92 7.35
C SER A 79 4.03 -20.20 8.37
N GLU A 80 3.95 -19.47 9.45
CA GLU A 80 2.83 -19.61 10.38
C GLU A 80 1.58 -18.88 9.87
N HIS A 81 1.80 -17.69 9.28
CA HIS A 81 0.74 -16.83 8.75
C HIS A 81 1.11 -16.26 7.39
N VAL A 82 0.10 -15.96 6.57
CA VAL A 82 0.25 -15.34 5.25
C VAL A 82 -0.71 -14.18 5.10
N LEU A 83 -0.16 -12.99 4.81
CA LEU A 83 -0.92 -11.81 4.40
C LEU A 83 -1.04 -11.80 2.87
N VAL A 84 -2.24 -11.93 2.35
CA VAL A 84 -2.53 -11.93 0.91
C VAL A 84 -3.10 -10.58 0.50
N LEU A 85 -2.45 -9.93 -0.47
CA LEU A 85 -2.86 -8.66 -1.06
C LEU A 85 -3.29 -8.91 -2.50
N ALA A 86 -4.60 -8.86 -2.76
CA ALA A 86 -5.20 -9.29 -4.03
C ALA A 86 -5.16 -8.23 -5.14
N ALA A 87 -4.88 -6.98 -4.80
CA ALA A 87 -4.73 -5.85 -5.71
C ALA A 87 -3.87 -4.77 -5.05
N PRO A 88 -3.24 -3.87 -5.80
CA PRO A 88 -2.61 -2.71 -5.20
C PRO A 88 -3.68 -1.71 -4.74
N PHE A 89 -3.47 -1.12 -3.59
CA PHE A 89 -4.38 -0.11 -3.03
C PHE A 89 -3.62 0.89 -2.16
N ALA A 90 -4.17 2.10 -2.03
CA ALA A 90 -3.81 3.05 -0.99
C ALA A 90 -4.86 3.01 0.12
N LEU A 91 -4.43 3.17 1.35
CA LEU A 91 -5.27 3.18 2.53
C LEU A 91 -5.45 4.63 3.02
N ALA A 92 -6.62 4.96 3.56
CA ALA A 92 -6.84 6.24 4.23
C ALA A 92 -6.08 6.31 5.57
N GLU A 93 -5.93 5.18 6.25
CA GLU A 93 -5.11 5.06 7.46
C GLU A 93 -3.81 4.30 7.15
N GLU A 94 -2.70 4.85 7.64
CA GLU A 94 -1.37 4.29 7.44
C GLU A 94 -1.19 2.94 8.14
N ASP A 95 -1.86 2.75 9.27
CA ASP A 95 -1.75 1.59 10.15
C ASP A 95 -2.81 0.50 9.91
N ALA A 96 -3.66 0.62 8.87
CA ALA A 96 -4.74 -0.32 8.64
C ALA A 96 -4.26 -1.78 8.42
N LEU A 97 -3.14 -1.98 7.72
CA LEU A 97 -2.53 -3.31 7.56
C LEU A 97 -1.91 -3.81 8.87
N PHE A 98 -1.36 -2.91 9.69
CA PHE A 98 -0.89 -3.24 11.03
C PHE A 98 -2.06 -3.73 11.91
N HIS A 99 -3.20 -3.03 11.91
CA HIS A 99 -4.39 -3.45 12.64
C HIS A 99 -4.97 -4.77 12.14
N LEU A 100 -4.90 -5.05 10.83
CA LEU A 100 -5.26 -6.37 10.30
C LEU A 100 -4.35 -7.46 10.88
N ALA A 101 -3.04 -7.24 10.87
CA ALA A 101 -2.07 -8.20 11.40
C ALA A 101 -2.24 -8.38 12.92
N GLU A 102 -2.40 -7.31 13.67
CA GLU A 102 -2.64 -7.33 15.11
C GLU A 102 -3.92 -8.10 15.45
N THR A 103 -5.02 -7.80 14.76
CA THR A 103 -6.30 -8.52 14.92
C THR A 103 -6.12 -10.01 14.68
N HIS A 104 -5.39 -10.41 13.64
CA HIS A 104 -5.19 -11.82 13.31
C HIS A 104 -4.30 -12.54 14.33
N LEU A 105 -3.14 -11.93 14.64
CA LEU A 105 -2.12 -12.57 15.49
C LEU A 105 -2.53 -12.68 16.95
N ASN A 106 -3.29 -11.70 17.47
CA ASN A 106 -3.68 -11.67 18.88
C ASN A 106 -4.93 -12.50 19.20
N THR A 107 -5.77 -12.83 18.21
CA THR A 107 -7.05 -13.49 18.45
C THR A 107 -7.06 -14.98 18.10
N GLY A 108 -6.04 -15.45 17.36
CA GLY A 108 -5.99 -16.85 16.90
C GLY A 108 -7.02 -17.20 15.83
N TYR A 109 -7.56 -16.21 15.12
CA TYR A 109 -8.45 -16.43 13.98
C TYR A 109 -7.75 -17.19 12.86
N GLY A 110 -8.46 -18.12 12.22
CA GLY A 110 -7.92 -18.83 11.05
C GLY A 110 -7.80 -17.96 9.80
N VAL A 111 -8.66 -16.93 9.68
CA VAL A 111 -8.62 -15.92 8.63
C VAL A 111 -9.09 -14.57 9.17
N SER A 112 -8.44 -13.48 8.78
CA SER A 112 -8.86 -12.10 9.07
C SER A 112 -8.85 -11.27 7.79
N VAL A 113 -9.84 -10.39 7.63
CA VAL A 113 -10.00 -9.56 6.43
C VAL A 113 -9.94 -8.08 6.77
N LEU A 114 -9.42 -7.27 5.85
CA LEU A 114 -9.53 -5.82 5.90
C LEU A 114 -10.80 -5.38 5.18
N SER A 115 -11.65 -4.63 5.86
CA SER A 115 -12.92 -4.10 5.36
C SER A 115 -12.94 -2.59 5.42
N ALA A 116 -13.45 -1.92 4.37
CA ALA A 116 -13.67 -0.48 4.39
C ALA A 116 -15.03 -0.13 5.02
N GLU A 117 -15.04 0.90 5.88
CA GLU A 117 -16.27 1.37 6.53
C GLU A 117 -17.06 2.33 5.62
N GLN A 118 -16.37 3.10 4.78
CA GLN A 118 -16.97 4.16 4.00
C GLN A 118 -17.84 3.61 2.86
N GLN A 119 -19.10 4.04 2.85
CA GLN A 119 -20.04 3.81 1.76
C GLN A 119 -19.83 4.87 0.67
N GLY A 120 -19.70 4.44 -0.59
CA GLY A 120 -19.71 5.35 -1.74
C GLY A 120 -21.13 5.84 -2.06
N PHE A 121 -21.21 6.97 -2.80
CA PHE A 121 -22.46 7.52 -3.32
C PHE A 121 -22.32 7.72 -4.84
N ASP A 122 -23.41 7.55 -5.59
CA ASP A 122 -23.46 7.87 -7.01
C ASP A 122 -23.57 9.40 -7.26
N ALA A 123 -23.64 9.81 -8.54
CA ALA A 123 -23.76 11.21 -8.93
C ALA A 123 -25.06 11.87 -8.44
N GLU A 124 -26.08 11.09 -8.17
CA GLU A 124 -27.39 11.50 -7.65
C GLU A 124 -27.43 11.48 -6.11
N GLY A 125 -26.34 11.13 -5.44
CA GLY A 125 -26.22 11.09 -3.98
C GLY A 125 -26.89 9.84 -3.36
N GLN A 126 -27.22 8.81 -4.14
CA GLN A 126 -27.73 7.56 -3.60
C GLN A 126 -26.56 6.67 -3.12
N PRO A 127 -26.75 5.96 -2.00
CA PRO A 127 -25.70 5.08 -1.50
C PRO A 127 -25.44 3.94 -2.49
N LEU A 128 -24.21 3.86 -2.98
CA LEU A 128 -23.75 2.69 -3.74
C LEU A 128 -23.76 1.45 -2.85
N PRO A 129 -23.94 0.24 -3.41
CA PRO A 129 -23.73 -0.99 -2.67
C PRO A 129 -22.34 -0.92 -2.03
N ARG A 130 -22.22 -1.26 -0.74
CA ARG A 130 -20.90 -1.36 -0.09
C ARG A 130 -20.04 -2.30 -0.93
N ASP A 131 -18.87 -1.84 -1.33
CA ASP A 131 -17.89 -2.73 -1.92
C ASP A 131 -17.41 -3.68 -0.83
N SER A 132 -18.00 -4.89 -0.82
CA SER A 132 -17.69 -5.93 0.15
C SER A 132 -16.52 -6.80 -0.29
N ARG A 133 -15.89 -6.48 -1.45
CA ARG A 133 -14.74 -7.25 -1.94
C ARG A 133 -13.57 -7.15 -0.95
N CYS A 134 -12.94 -8.29 -0.75
CA CYS A 134 -11.75 -8.39 0.07
C CYS A 134 -10.52 -8.11 -0.79
N TYR A 135 -9.71 -7.13 -0.42
CA TYR A 135 -8.46 -6.80 -1.09
C TYR A 135 -7.22 -7.22 -0.30
N ALA A 136 -7.38 -7.37 1.01
CA ALA A 136 -6.34 -7.86 1.92
C ALA A 136 -6.94 -8.84 2.93
N ALA A 137 -6.31 -10.00 3.08
CA ALA A 137 -6.67 -10.98 4.09
C ALA A 137 -5.43 -11.67 4.65
N MET A 138 -5.46 -11.97 5.94
CA MET A 138 -4.43 -12.74 6.62
C MET A 138 -4.96 -14.10 7.00
N PHE A 139 -4.22 -15.15 6.70
CA PHE A 139 -4.56 -16.53 6.95
C PHE A 139 -3.52 -17.20 7.84
N THR A 140 -3.94 -18.15 8.68
CA THR A 140 -3.00 -19.18 9.14
C THR A 140 -2.61 -20.06 7.96
N TRP A 141 -1.38 -20.57 7.93
CA TRP A 141 -0.89 -21.39 6.82
C TRP A 141 -1.78 -22.61 6.54
N ASP A 142 -2.25 -23.28 7.58
CA ASP A 142 -3.14 -24.44 7.45
C ASP A 142 -4.48 -24.09 6.77
N MET A 143 -5.08 -22.95 7.14
CA MET A 143 -6.34 -22.50 6.55
C MET A 143 -6.14 -22.02 5.11
N LEU A 144 -5.01 -21.39 4.79
CA LEU A 144 -4.69 -21.05 3.40
C LEU A 144 -4.57 -22.30 2.52
N LYS A 145 -3.84 -23.33 2.97
CA LYS A 145 -3.73 -24.60 2.22
C LYS A 145 -5.11 -25.25 1.96
N LYS A 146 -5.96 -25.28 2.98
CA LYS A 146 -7.34 -25.80 2.85
C LYS A 146 -8.17 -24.96 1.88
N ALA A 147 -8.03 -23.64 1.93
CA ALA A 147 -8.74 -22.74 1.03
C ALA A 147 -8.28 -22.90 -0.42
N LEU A 148 -6.98 -23.03 -0.66
CA LEU A 148 -6.43 -23.26 -2.01
C LEU A 148 -6.92 -24.57 -2.63
N ALA A 149 -7.12 -25.62 -1.83
CA ALA A 149 -7.65 -26.88 -2.29
C ALA A 149 -9.10 -26.79 -2.85
N SER A 150 -9.83 -25.70 -2.56
CA SER A 150 -11.16 -25.45 -3.13
C SER A 150 -11.12 -24.99 -4.60
N GLY A 151 -9.96 -24.56 -5.10
CA GLY A 151 -9.81 -23.99 -6.44
C GLY A 151 -10.38 -22.57 -6.58
N ALA A 152 -10.63 -21.86 -5.46
CA ALA A 152 -11.12 -20.49 -5.50
C ALA A 152 -10.19 -19.57 -6.31
N ASP A 153 -10.76 -18.71 -7.13
CA ASP A 153 -10.10 -17.78 -8.07
C ASP A 153 -10.17 -16.31 -7.63
N THR A 154 -10.72 -16.06 -6.45
CA THR A 154 -10.84 -14.75 -5.82
C THR A 154 -10.41 -14.81 -4.36
N LEU A 155 -9.98 -13.68 -3.80
CA LEU A 155 -9.64 -13.61 -2.38
C LEU A 155 -10.89 -13.85 -1.50
N ASP A 156 -12.05 -13.32 -1.91
CA ASP A 156 -13.33 -13.60 -1.22
C ASP A 156 -13.67 -15.09 -1.23
N GLY A 157 -13.42 -15.76 -2.36
CA GLY A 157 -13.58 -17.22 -2.48
C GLY A 157 -12.65 -17.99 -1.53
N LEU A 158 -11.37 -17.58 -1.43
CA LEU A 158 -10.43 -18.17 -0.47
C LEU A 158 -10.87 -17.96 0.98
N VAL A 159 -11.33 -16.75 1.31
CA VAL A 159 -11.87 -16.44 2.66
C VAL A 159 -13.09 -17.31 2.97
N ALA A 160 -14.03 -17.43 2.02
CA ALA A 160 -15.21 -18.27 2.19
C ALA A 160 -14.84 -19.76 2.35
N ALA A 161 -13.88 -20.25 1.57
CA ALA A 161 -13.39 -21.63 1.68
C ALA A 161 -12.69 -21.90 3.03
N ALA A 162 -11.89 -20.94 3.54
CA ALA A 162 -11.28 -21.06 4.86
C ALA A 162 -12.35 -21.14 5.98
N VAL A 163 -13.39 -20.30 5.90
CA VAL A 163 -14.51 -20.32 6.85
C VAL A 163 -15.26 -21.64 6.77
N ALA A 164 -15.53 -22.14 5.57
CA ALA A 164 -16.16 -23.45 5.35
C ALA A 164 -15.31 -24.62 5.91
N ALA A 165 -13.99 -24.46 5.91
CA ALA A 165 -13.03 -25.41 6.51
C ALA A 165 -12.91 -25.27 8.04
N GLY A 166 -13.70 -24.39 8.68
CA GLY A 166 -13.78 -24.22 10.12
C GLY A 166 -12.96 -23.05 10.67
N ALA A 167 -12.42 -22.15 9.82
CA ALA A 167 -11.74 -20.96 10.31
C ALA A 167 -12.72 -19.99 10.99
N GLN A 168 -12.35 -19.47 12.15
CA GLN A 168 -12.98 -18.28 12.68
C GLN A 168 -12.50 -17.06 11.90
N LYS A 169 -13.43 -16.17 11.52
CA LYS A 169 -13.17 -14.98 10.74
C LYS A 169 -13.05 -13.74 11.62
N GLY A 170 -11.90 -13.07 11.57
CA GLY A 170 -11.69 -11.72 12.09
C GLY A 170 -11.98 -10.64 11.04
N ILE A 171 -12.29 -9.42 11.49
CA ILE A 171 -12.48 -8.26 10.63
C ILE A 171 -11.72 -7.09 11.24
N ALA A 172 -10.76 -6.56 10.49
CA ALA A 172 -10.16 -5.25 10.75
C ALA A 172 -10.87 -4.21 9.87
N ILE A 173 -11.16 -3.04 10.43
CA ILE A 173 -11.91 -1.99 9.74
C ILE A 173 -10.97 -0.82 9.45
N THR A 174 -11.05 -0.29 8.24
CA THR A 174 -10.43 0.97 7.83
C THR A 174 -11.49 1.90 7.25
N ASN A 175 -11.25 3.22 7.26
CA ASN A 175 -12.22 4.19 6.74
C ASN A 175 -12.44 4.00 5.24
N LYS A 176 -11.36 3.89 4.45
CA LYS A 176 -11.46 3.78 2.99
C LYS A 176 -10.26 3.05 2.39
N ILE A 177 -10.53 2.29 1.35
CA ILE A 177 -9.53 1.63 0.51
C ILE A 177 -9.62 2.21 -0.91
N TYR A 178 -8.51 2.73 -1.42
CA TYR A 178 -8.40 3.23 -2.80
C TYR A 178 -7.73 2.18 -3.66
N VAL A 179 -8.52 1.34 -4.30
CA VAL A 179 -7.99 0.28 -5.16
C VAL A 179 -7.47 0.86 -6.47
N ILE A 180 -6.25 0.50 -6.83
CA ILE A 180 -5.58 0.98 -8.04
C ILE A 180 -5.83 -0.04 -9.15
N CYS A 181 -6.82 0.22 -10.00
CA CYS A 181 -7.17 -0.65 -11.14
C CYS A 181 -6.85 -0.02 -12.50
N ASP A 182 -6.77 1.31 -12.57
CA ASP A 182 -6.50 2.08 -13.78
C ASP A 182 -5.75 3.38 -13.49
N GLY A 183 -5.51 4.19 -14.51
CA GLY A 183 -4.80 5.47 -14.37
C GLY A 183 -5.54 6.50 -13.52
N THR A 184 -6.86 6.53 -13.55
CA THR A 184 -7.68 7.44 -12.73
C THR A 184 -7.60 7.04 -11.27
N ALA A 185 -7.74 5.75 -10.98
CA ALA A 185 -7.60 5.21 -9.63
C ALA A 185 -6.19 5.44 -9.07
N ALA A 186 -5.15 5.27 -9.89
CA ALA A 186 -3.77 5.57 -9.50
C ALA A 186 -3.58 7.06 -9.16
N PHE A 187 -4.16 7.96 -9.95
CA PHE A 187 -4.13 9.40 -9.64
C PHE A 187 -4.83 9.72 -8.31
N MET A 188 -6.02 9.16 -8.07
CA MET A 188 -6.73 9.37 -6.80
C MET A 188 -5.96 8.81 -5.61
N ALA A 189 -5.35 7.64 -5.74
CA ALA A 189 -4.49 7.06 -4.72
C ALA A 189 -3.26 7.94 -4.44
N GLN A 190 -2.62 8.49 -5.50
CA GLN A 190 -1.51 9.42 -5.36
C GLN A 190 -1.90 10.68 -4.59
N VAL A 191 -3.06 11.28 -4.89
CA VAL A 191 -3.56 12.45 -4.18
C VAL A 191 -3.76 12.16 -2.69
N GLU A 192 -4.37 11.02 -2.37
CA GLU A 192 -4.56 10.58 -0.99
C GLU A 192 -3.23 10.40 -0.24
N MET A 193 -2.28 9.70 -0.84
CA MET A 193 -0.96 9.46 -0.24
C MET A 193 -0.20 10.78 -0.03
N MET A 194 -0.22 11.66 -1.02
CA MET A 194 0.39 13.00 -0.92
C MET A 194 -0.20 13.79 0.24
N GLN A 195 -1.53 13.84 0.35
CA GLN A 195 -2.19 14.56 1.44
C GLN A 195 -1.84 13.96 2.79
N ARG A 196 -1.83 12.66 2.93
CA ARG A 196 -1.47 11.96 4.17
C ARG A 196 -0.06 12.32 4.63
N VAL A 197 0.93 12.25 3.74
CA VAL A 197 2.32 12.63 4.05
C VAL A 197 2.40 14.10 4.48
N ASN A 198 1.80 15.01 3.69
CA ASN A 198 1.83 16.43 3.96
C ASN A 198 1.15 16.78 5.30
N PHE A 199 -0.04 16.23 5.59
CA PHE A 199 -0.71 16.43 6.87
C PHE A 199 0.06 15.82 8.05
N GLY A 200 0.69 14.67 7.86
CA GLY A 200 1.57 14.05 8.86
C GLY A 200 2.74 14.97 9.25
N LEU A 201 3.37 15.61 8.26
CA LEU A 201 4.44 16.57 8.47
C LEU A 201 3.96 17.87 9.14
N ILE A 202 2.79 18.40 8.74
CA ILE A 202 2.17 19.57 9.39
C ILE A 202 1.91 19.29 10.87
N LYS A 203 1.39 18.11 11.21
CA LYS A 203 1.17 17.71 12.62
C LYS A 203 2.49 17.62 13.40
N LYS A 204 3.61 17.34 12.74
CA LYS A 204 4.97 17.34 13.33
C LYS A 204 5.59 18.74 13.42
N GLY A 205 4.90 19.80 12.92
CA GLY A 205 5.38 21.18 13.00
C GLY A 205 6.12 21.69 11.76
N VAL A 206 6.04 21.00 10.63
CA VAL A 206 6.52 21.50 9.34
C VAL A 206 5.47 22.44 8.74
N GLN A 207 5.92 23.56 8.15
CA GLN A 207 5.04 24.51 7.46
C GLN A 207 5.00 24.20 5.96
N ILE A 208 3.83 23.82 5.44
CA ILE A 208 3.62 23.55 4.01
C ILE A 208 2.59 24.55 3.48
N PHE A 209 2.99 25.36 2.50
CA PHE A 209 2.17 26.49 2.02
C PHE A 209 1.16 26.08 0.94
N ASP A 210 1.42 25.00 0.19
CA ASP A 210 0.51 24.50 -0.82
C ASP A 210 0.51 22.96 -0.82
N LEU A 211 -0.62 22.38 -0.45
CA LEU A 211 -0.81 20.94 -0.38
C LEU A 211 -1.06 20.30 -1.76
N THR A 212 -1.38 21.10 -2.79
CA THR A 212 -1.77 20.58 -4.10
C THR A 212 -0.60 20.45 -5.07
N SER A 213 0.46 21.23 -4.88
CA SER A 213 1.66 21.22 -5.73
C SER A 213 2.92 20.74 -5.01
N THR A 214 2.81 20.27 -3.76
CA THR A 214 3.94 19.83 -2.95
C THR A 214 3.92 18.31 -2.80
N TYR A 215 4.92 17.67 -3.39
CA TYR A 215 5.09 16.22 -3.37
C TYR A 215 6.28 15.85 -2.49
N ILE A 216 6.02 15.14 -1.40
CA ILE A 216 7.04 14.72 -0.42
C ILE A 216 7.00 13.20 -0.29
N ALA A 217 8.17 12.57 -0.39
CA ALA A 217 8.29 11.14 -0.20
C ALA A 217 8.01 10.73 1.26
N PRO A 218 7.35 9.60 1.51
CA PRO A 218 7.04 9.16 2.88
C PRO A 218 8.25 8.96 3.78
N ASP A 219 9.40 8.60 3.20
CA ASP A 219 10.68 8.39 3.89
C ASP A 219 11.53 9.65 4.06
N ALA A 220 11.07 10.82 3.55
CA ALA A 220 11.77 12.07 3.73
C ALA A 220 11.75 12.53 5.19
N ASP A 221 12.93 12.77 5.76
CA ASP A 221 13.10 13.25 7.13
C ASP A 221 13.11 14.78 7.16
N ILE A 222 12.00 15.40 7.52
CA ILE A 222 11.84 16.85 7.58
C ILE A 222 11.64 17.30 9.02
N ALA A 223 12.59 18.07 9.52
CA ALA A 223 12.57 18.54 10.90
C ALA A 223 11.43 19.56 11.16
N PRO A 224 10.86 19.57 12.37
CA PRO A 224 9.92 20.59 12.81
C PRO A 224 10.48 22.02 12.62
N GLY A 225 9.62 22.97 12.22
CA GLY A 225 10.02 24.36 11.94
C GLY A 225 10.59 24.58 10.54
N ALA A 226 10.80 23.54 9.73
CA ALA A 226 11.11 23.71 8.31
C ALA A 226 9.88 24.26 7.54
N THR A 227 10.14 25.01 6.47
CA THR A 227 9.12 25.63 5.61
C THR A 227 9.26 25.11 4.18
N ILE A 228 8.17 24.58 3.63
CA ILE A 228 8.10 24.08 2.27
C ILE A 228 7.15 24.97 1.47
N LEU A 229 7.69 25.64 0.46
CA LEU A 229 6.97 26.54 -0.43
C LEU A 229 6.37 25.77 -1.63
N PRO A 230 5.43 26.39 -2.39
CA PRO A 230 4.73 25.72 -3.49
C PRO A 230 5.65 25.14 -4.58
N GLY A 231 5.20 24.06 -5.21
CA GLY A 231 5.89 23.46 -6.35
C GLY A 231 7.13 22.63 -6.00
N CYS A 232 7.28 22.22 -4.73
CA CYS A 232 8.41 21.43 -4.31
C CYS A 232 8.19 19.93 -4.51
N HIS A 233 9.23 19.24 -4.98
CA HIS A 233 9.31 17.79 -5.07
C HIS A 233 10.46 17.29 -4.21
N ILE A 234 10.15 16.77 -3.02
CA ILE A 234 11.12 16.20 -2.09
C ILE A 234 11.06 14.69 -2.24
N ARG A 235 12.05 14.14 -2.96
CA ARG A 235 12.15 12.74 -3.34
C ARG A 235 12.69 11.87 -2.19
N PRO A 236 12.68 10.53 -2.35
CA PRO A 236 13.20 9.61 -1.35
C PRO A 236 14.63 9.91 -0.90
N GLY A 237 14.91 9.60 0.37
CA GLY A 237 16.24 9.75 0.96
C GLY A 237 16.67 11.18 1.32
N CYS A 238 15.76 12.16 1.28
CA CYS A 238 16.06 13.54 1.65
C CYS A 238 15.97 13.78 3.15
N LYS A 239 16.88 14.65 3.65
CA LYS A 239 16.84 15.20 5.01
C LYS A 239 16.80 16.71 4.97
N VAL A 240 15.89 17.33 5.73
CA VAL A 240 15.73 18.79 5.81
C VAL A 240 15.77 19.22 7.26
N GLY A 241 16.75 20.05 7.61
CA GLY A 241 16.99 20.54 8.96
C GLY A 241 15.97 21.59 9.43
N ALA A 242 15.88 21.78 10.73
CA ALA A 242 14.97 22.72 11.37
C ALA A 242 15.20 24.17 10.89
N GLY A 243 14.12 24.91 10.63
CA GLY A 243 14.18 26.29 10.15
C GLY A 243 14.68 26.44 8.71
N ALA A 244 14.92 25.35 7.98
CA ALA A 244 15.24 25.43 6.56
C ALA A 244 14.02 25.86 5.74
N VAL A 245 14.25 26.56 4.61
CA VAL A 245 13.22 27.02 3.69
C VAL A 245 13.48 26.40 2.32
N ILE A 246 12.57 25.55 1.85
CA ILE A 246 12.68 24.86 0.58
C ILE A 246 11.63 25.38 -0.39
N GLY A 247 12.06 25.78 -1.58
CA GLY A 247 11.21 26.26 -2.64
C GLY A 247 11.17 27.79 -2.78
N PRO A 248 10.32 28.30 -3.69
CA PRO A 248 9.39 27.51 -4.51
C PRO A 248 10.11 26.70 -5.59
N ASN A 249 9.33 25.80 -6.27
CA ASN A 249 9.79 25.06 -7.46
C ASN A 249 11.16 24.36 -7.30
N THR A 250 11.36 23.68 -6.18
CA THR A 250 12.64 23.04 -5.83
C THR A 250 12.48 21.53 -5.86
N ILE A 251 13.44 20.84 -6.48
CA ILE A 251 13.53 19.38 -6.49
C ILE A 251 14.72 18.96 -5.64
N LEU A 252 14.46 18.13 -4.64
CA LEU A 252 15.48 17.49 -3.82
C LEU A 252 15.43 15.98 -4.04
N GLU A 253 16.59 15.34 -4.22
CA GLU A 253 16.73 13.89 -4.32
C GLU A 253 17.98 13.44 -3.58
N LYS A 254 17.81 12.56 -2.58
CA LYS A 254 18.87 12.07 -1.71
C LYS A 254 19.73 13.19 -1.08
N ALA A 255 19.17 14.38 -0.94
CA ALA A 255 19.87 15.58 -0.51
C ALA A 255 19.74 15.80 1.00
N GLU A 256 20.82 16.29 1.62
CA GLU A 256 20.82 16.71 3.02
C GLU A 256 20.93 18.24 3.13
N ILE A 257 19.87 18.88 3.60
CA ILE A 257 19.77 20.34 3.77
C ILE A 257 19.94 20.68 5.25
N GLY A 258 20.99 21.44 5.57
CA GLY A 258 21.28 21.87 6.93
C GLY A 258 20.22 22.81 7.53
N ALA A 259 20.17 22.88 8.85
CA ALA A 259 19.25 23.76 9.58
C ALA A 259 19.43 25.24 9.16
N GLY A 260 18.32 25.96 8.99
CA GLY A 260 18.30 27.38 8.61
C GLY A 260 18.72 27.65 7.16
N THR A 261 18.98 26.65 6.35
CA THR A 261 19.39 26.81 4.95
C THR A 261 18.18 27.18 4.08
N THR A 262 18.38 28.06 3.09
CA THR A 262 17.38 28.40 2.09
C THR A 262 17.79 27.86 0.72
N VAL A 263 16.88 27.09 0.06
CA VAL A 263 17.07 26.54 -1.28
C VAL A 263 15.89 26.94 -2.15
N ASN A 264 16.09 27.76 -3.18
CA ASN A 264 15.05 28.31 -4.04
C ASN A 264 15.26 27.94 -5.50
N ASN A 265 14.18 27.60 -6.23
CA ASN A 265 14.20 27.38 -7.69
C ASN A 265 15.39 26.52 -8.15
N SER A 266 15.68 25.47 -7.40
CA SER A 266 16.91 24.68 -7.56
C SER A 266 16.58 23.19 -7.70
N GLN A 267 17.51 22.48 -8.32
CA GLN A 267 17.52 21.03 -8.32
C GLN A 267 18.79 20.58 -7.58
N VAL A 268 18.61 19.85 -6.49
CA VAL A 268 19.72 19.36 -5.65
C VAL A 268 19.67 17.83 -5.65
N TYR A 269 20.76 17.23 -6.10
CA TYR A 269 20.95 15.79 -6.18
C TYR A 269 22.23 15.43 -5.42
N GLU A 270 22.28 14.18 -4.89
CA GLU A 270 23.50 13.62 -4.32
C GLU A 270 24.62 13.49 -5.37
#